data_bcd87d4bcd7c57858d3e479a0183d6df
#
_entry.id   bcd87d4bcd7c57858d3e479a0183d6df
#
_cell.length_a   1.000
_cell.length_b   1.000
_cell.length_c   1.000
_cell.angle_alpha   90.00
_cell.angle_beta   90.00
_cell.angle_gamma   90.00
#
_symmetry.space_group_name_H-M   'P 1'
#
loop_
_entity.id
_entity.type
_entity.pdbx_description
1 polymer ?
#
loop_
_entity_poly.entity_id
_entity_poly.type
_entity_poly.pdbx_seq_one_letter_code
_entity_poly.pdbx_strand_id
1 'polypeptide(L)'
;MKSLYSKLGIKYQQEYDGHYHDLSVADDRYRLVVAKKGKHLSGFGRPVIYFGDIKSGLRAFKRIYNGCNSVWYHSYGGLDEIGRFLVEHGKKPTPFYTQVIDLTKSVPDLHADMRKSYQNLANKYTPIVSTHPSDIDRFKQLHIEVCGRQTRSDKTWDMQKLMLEAGEAFIVHSPSWDAAGLFICNEGYCYYGVGKSLGLASHPILWKAICHAKKLGCTEFEMGEQVFAGDKKAVGISLFKRGFGGETRVRLEFKDYK
;
A
#
# COMPACT_ATOMS: atom_id res chain seq x y z
N MET A 1 -0.27 1.02 4.91
CA MET A 1 0.83 0.44 4.06
C MET A 1 2.01 -0.06 4.91
N LYS A 2 1.72 -0.97 5.85
CA LYS A 2 2.78 -1.55 6.70
C LYS A 2 3.80 -2.37 5.90
N SER A 3 3.41 -2.96 4.77
CA SER A 3 4.30 -3.70 3.87
C SER A 3 5.46 -2.89 3.27
N LEU A 4 5.44 -1.57 3.35
CA LEU A 4 6.50 -0.69 2.81
C LEU A 4 7.49 -0.18 3.88
N TYR A 5 7.61 -0.86 5.04
CA TYR A 5 8.57 -0.47 6.09
C TYR A 5 9.99 -1.01 5.87
N SER A 6 10.22 -1.87 4.89
CA SER A 6 11.54 -2.32 4.52
C SER A 6 12.39 -1.20 3.96
N LYS A 7 13.73 -1.39 3.92
CA LYS A 7 14.64 -0.44 3.26
C LYS A 7 14.29 -0.22 1.79
N LEU A 8 13.90 -1.28 1.08
CA LEU A 8 13.48 -1.19 -0.32
C LEU A 8 12.14 -0.50 -0.47
N GLY A 9 11.18 -0.79 0.43
CA GLY A 9 9.89 -0.10 0.45
C GLY A 9 10.00 1.41 0.69
N ILE A 10 10.93 1.83 1.54
CA ILE A 10 11.25 3.25 1.78
C ILE A 10 11.84 3.88 0.51
N LYS A 11 12.86 3.25 -0.11
CA LYS A 11 13.46 3.73 -1.35
C LYS A 11 12.45 3.78 -2.50
N TYR A 12 11.61 2.75 -2.64
CA TYR A 12 10.53 2.75 -3.62
C TYR A 12 9.61 3.98 -3.47
N GLN A 13 9.23 4.29 -2.23
CA GLN A 13 8.35 5.42 -1.97
C GLN A 13 9.04 6.76 -2.28
N GLN A 14 10.32 6.88 -1.97
CA GLN A 14 11.11 8.08 -2.29
C GLN A 14 11.19 8.31 -3.80
N GLU A 15 11.41 7.27 -4.59
CA GLU A 15 11.44 7.37 -6.05
C GLU A 15 10.05 7.63 -6.65
N TYR A 16 8.98 7.09 -6.05
CA TYR A 16 7.61 7.27 -6.50
C TYR A 16 7.09 8.69 -6.25
N ASP A 17 7.33 9.24 -5.05
CA ASP A 17 6.84 10.57 -4.63
C ASP A 17 7.83 11.71 -4.93
N GLY A 18 9.02 11.38 -5.43
CA GLY A 18 10.04 12.30 -5.96
C GLY A 18 11.01 12.88 -4.94
N HIS A 19 12.23 12.35 -4.97
CA HIS A 19 13.48 12.90 -4.39
C HIS A 19 13.38 13.44 -2.95
N TYR A 20 12.85 12.65 -2.03
CA TYR A 20 12.89 12.95 -0.60
C TYR A 20 14.22 12.51 0.02
N HIS A 21 14.70 13.29 0.97
CA HIS A 21 15.83 12.91 1.81
C HIS A 21 15.34 12.05 2.98
N ASP A 22 15.88 10.82 3.09
CA ASP A 22 15.50 9.87 4.14
C ASP A 22 16.00 10.33 5.51
N LEU A 23 15.08 10.43 6.47
CA LEU A 23 15.33 10.75 7.87
C LEU A 23 14.79 9.65 8.80
N SER A 24 14.54 8.47 8.24
CA SER A 24 13.97 7.36 8.99
C SER A 24 14.91 6.92 10.11
N VAL A 25 14.33 6.65 11.28
CA VAL A 25 15.03 6.16 12.46
C VAL A 25 14.38 4.87 12.92
N ALA A 26 15.18 3.85 13.16
CA ALA A 26 14.75 2.60 13.74
C ALA A 26 15.73 2.17 14.84
N ASP A 27 15.20 1.86 16.01
CA ASP A 27 15.92 1.22 17.11
C ASP A 27 15.02 0.13 17.73
N ASP A 28 15.41 -0.44 18.85
CA ASP A 28 14.67 -1.46 19.58
C ASP A 28 13.38 -0.94 20.26
N ARG A 29 13.18 0.37 20.30
CA ARG A 29 12.05 1.03 20.97
C ARG A 29 10.98 1.53 20.04
N TYR A 30 11.35 1.95 18.82
CA TYR A 30 10.42 2.47 17.81
C TYR A 30 11.02 2.44 16.41
N ARG A 31 10.15 2.45 15.40
CA ARG A 31 10.51 2.65 14.00
C ARG A 31 9.71 3.83 13.44
N LEU A 32 10.41 4.89 13.09
CA LEU A 32 9.87 6.10 12.49
C LEU A 32 10.35 6.18 11.03
N VAL A 33 9.44 6.00 10.07
CA VAL A 33 9.73 6.12 8.65
C VAL A 33 9.25 7.48 8.16
N VAL A 34 10.20 8.36 7.90
CA VAL A 34 9.93 9.73 7.43
C VAL A 34 11.00 10.18 6.44
N ALA A 35 10.63 11.05 5.53
CA ALA A 35 11.55 11.70 4.63
C ALA A 35 11.18 13.17 4.46
N LYS A 36 12.15 14.01 4.09
CA LYS A 36 12.01 15.47 4.00
C LYS A 36 12.34 15.98 2.59
N LYS A 37 11.52 16.90 2.10
CA LYS A 37 11.77 17.65 0.87
C LYS A 37 11.53 19.13 1.14
N GLY A 38 12.60 19.91 1.20
CA GLY A 38 12.52 21.32 1.66
C GLY A 38 11.96 21.40 3.08
N LYS A 39 10.83 22.10 3.25
CA LYS A 39 10.10 22.22 4.53
C LYS A 39 8.92 21.27 4.68
N HIS A 40 8.77 20.29 3.76
CA HIS A 40 7.74 19.29 3.81
C HIS A 40 8.28 17.98 4.40
N LEU A 41 7.60 17.43 5.40
CA LEU A 41 7.89 16.14 6.02
C LEU A 41 6.85 15.10 5.57
N SER A 42 7.28 13.98 5.06
CA SER A 42 6.40 12.89 4.64
C SER A 42 6.68 11.62 5.43
N GLY A 43 5.64 11.06 6.05
CA GLY A 43 5.60 9.69 6.57
C GLY A 43 5.07 8.69 5.53
N PHE A 44 4.82 9.13 4.31
CA PHE A 44 4.30 8.30 3.20
C PHE A 44 3.05 7.49 3.58
N GLY A 45 2.15 8.07 4.38
CA GLY A 45 0.95 7.39 4.85
C GLY A 45 1.23 6.24 5.82
N ARG A 46 2.34 6.30 6.59
CA ARG A 46 2.73 5.28 7.57
C ARG A 46 2.66 5.84 8.98
N PRO A 47 2.20 5.04 9.97
CA PRO A 47 2.32 5.40 11.38
C PRO A 47 3.76 5.17 11.86
N VAL A 48 4.08 5.70 13.04
CA VAL A 48 5.24 5.21 13.80
C VAL A 48 4.89 3.85 14.41
N ILE A 49 5.84 2.92 14.38
CA ILE A 49 5.73 1.65 15.10
C ILE A 49 6.47 1.81 16.41
N TYR A 50 5.79 1.52 17.52
CA TYR A 50 6.36 1.56 18.87
C TYR A 50 6.56 0.15 19.39
N PHE A 51 7.73 -0.10 20.00
CA PHE A 51 8.09 -1.36 20.65
C PHE A 51 8.18 -1.20 22.19
N GLY A 52 7.46 -0.21 22.74
CA GLY A 52 7.37 0.05 24.19
C GLY A 52 7.67 1.47 24.63
N ASP A 53 8.38 2.29 23.84
CA ASP A 53 8.69 3.69 24.21
C ASP A 53 8.11 4.71 23.22
N ILE A 54 6.83 5.03 23.43
CA ILE A 54 6.11 6.04 22.66
C ILE A 54 6.79 7.42 22.78
N LYS A 55 7.30 7.76 23.99
CA LYS A 55 7.89 9.09 24.23
C LYS A 55 9.15 9.33 23.42
N SER A 56 9.98 8.30 23.23
CA SER A 56 11.19 8.40 22.40
C SER A 56 10.87 8.61 20.93
N GLY A 57 9.91 7.87 20.39
CA GLY A 57 9.45 8.05 19.00
C GLY A 57 8.88 9.45 18.77
N LEU A 58 8.06 9.95 19.71
CA LEU A 58 7.53 11.31 19.64
C LEU A 58 8.65 12.38 19.71
N ARG A 59 9.64 12.21 20.59
CA ARG A 59 10.80 13.14 20.64
C ARG A 59 11.58 13.15 19.33
N ALA A 60 11.81 11.98 18.73
CA ALA A 60 12.47 11.86 17.42
C ALA A 60 11.67 12.58 16.33
N PHE A 61 10.35 12.35 16.26
CA PHE A 61 9.49 13.05 15.32
C PHE A 61 9.52 14.57 15.50
N LYS A 62 9.37 15.08 16.74
CA LYS A 62 9.42 16.51 17.05
C LYS A 62 10.72 17.17 16.60
N ARG A 63 11.86 16.49 16.80
CA ARG A 63 13.18 16.98 16.35
C ARG A 63 13.24 17.12 14.83
N ILE A 64 12.73 16.12 14.09
CA ILE A 64 12.74 16.11 12.62
C ILE A 64 11.72 17.11 12.08
N TYR A 65 10.56 17.24 12.72
CA TYR A 65 9.49 18.16 12.33
C TYR A 65 9.87 19.63 12.54
N ASN A 66 10.81 19.91 13.45
CA ASN A 66 11.27 21.28 13.71
C ASN A 66 11.77 21.94 12.41
N GLY A 67 11.23 23.13 12.10
CA GLY A 67 11.50 23.85 10.86
C GLY A 67 10.74 23.33 9.62
N CYS A 68 9.84 22.38 9.78
CA CYS A 68 8.86 22.01 8.76
C CYS A 68 7.60 22.88 8.88
N ASN A 69 6.97 23.19 7.75
CA ASN A 69 5.69 23.90 7.70
C ASN A 69 4.56 23.06 7.09
N SER A 70 4.90 21.95 6.48
CA SER A 70 3.93 21.02 5.92
C SER A 70 4.27 19.57 6.25
N VAL A 71 3.25 18.70 6.33
CA VAL A 71 3.38 17.29 6.70
C VAL A 71 2.41 16.43 5.89
N TRP A 72 2.82 15.18 5.65
CA TRP A 72 1.93 14.11 5.24
C TRP A 72 2.15 12.91 6.16
N TYR A 73 1.19 12.66 7.03
CA TYR A 73 1.23 11.62 8.06
C TYR A 73 -0.12 10.94 8.19
N HIS A 74 -0.13 9.64 8.47
CA HIS A 74 -1.35 8.91 8.82
C HIS A 74 -1.25 8.37 10.25
N SER A 75 -2.25 8.67 11.06
CA SER A 75 -2.48 8.07 12.36
C SER A 75 -3.43 6.88 12.22
N TYR A 76 -3.04 5.72 12.72
CA TYR A 76 -3.76 4.47 12.60
C TYR A 76 -4.49 4.13 13.90
N GLY A 77 -5.75 3.66 13.79
CA GLY A 77 -6.54 3.28 14.95
C GLY A 77 -7.01 4.45 15.82
N GLY A 78 -7.05 5.66 15.25
CA GLY A 78 -7.44 6.87 15.94
C GLY A 78 -6.33 7.92 15.98
N LEU A 79 -6.41 8.86 16.92
CA LEU A 79 -5.43 9.94 17.07
C LEU A 79 -4.25 9.45 17.95
N ASP A 80 -3.16 9.05 17.30
CA ASP A 80 -1.92 8.68 17.99
C ASP A 80 -1.15 9.90 18.55
N GLU A 81 -0.05 9.68 19.25
CA GLU A 81 0.71 10.75 19.90
C GLU A 81 1.29 11.77 18.91
N ILE A 82 1.68 11.33 17.71
CA ILE A 82 2.13 12.25 16.65
C ILE A 82 0.94 13.02 16.10
N GLY A 83 -0.19 12.36 15.88
CA GLY A 83 -1.42 13.04 15.45
C GLY A 83 -1.87 14.10 16.45
N ARG A 84 -1.82 13.81 17.77
CA ARG A 84 -2.11 14.83 18.81
C ARG A 84 -1.16 16.00 18.72
N PHE A 85 0.14 15.74 18.64
CA PHE A 85 1.13 16.79 18.46
C PHE A 85 0.86 17.64 17.22
N LEU A 86 0.49 17.04 16.10
CA LEU A 86 0.17 17.76 14.87
C LEU A 86 -1.08 18.64 15.03
N VAL A 87 -2.13 18.15 15.73
CA VAL A 87 -3.32 18.96 16.06
C VAL A 87 -2.95 20.16 16.93
N GLU A 88 -2.13 19.97 17.96
CA GLU A 88 -1.63 21.05 18.82
C GLU A 88 -0.83 22.11 18.03
N HIS A 89 -0.27 21.72 16.89
CA HIS A 89 0.44 22.61 15.94
C HIS A 89 -0.44 23.08 14.77
N GLY A 90 -1.76 23.05 14.94
CA GLY A 90 -2.74 23.60 14.01
C GLY A 90 -3.00 22.76 12.76
N LYS A 91 -2.50 21.51 12.71
CA LYS A 91 -2.79 20.60 11.59
C LYS A 91 -4.17 19.96 11.78
N LYS A 92 -4.94 19.89 10.69
CA LYS A 92 -6.29 19.31 10.72
C LYS A 92 -6.29 17.89 10.19
N PRO A 93 -6.75 16.89 10.96
CA PRO A 93 -6.92 15.54 10.46
C PRO A 93 -8.14 15.45 9.54
N THR A 94 -8.01 14.67 8.48
CA THR A 94 -9.11 14.27 7.61
C THR A 94 -9.25 12.74 7.63
N PRO A 95 -10.47 12.18 7.53
CA PRO A 95 -10.62 10.74 7.45
C PRO A 95 -10.09 10.20 6.13
N PHE A 96 -9.26 9.17 6.21
CA PHE A 96 -8.77 8.38 5.08
C PHE A 96 -9.26 6.96 5.24
N TYR A 97 -9.95 6.42 4.25
CA TYR A 97 -10.54 5.09 4.31
C TYR A 97 -9.69 4.10 3.50
N THR A 98 -9.47 2.91 4.02
CA THR A 98 -8.78 1.82 3.33
C THR A 98 -9.51 0.50 3.53
N GLN A 99 -9.47 -0.39 2.52
CA GLN A 99 -10.04 -1.73 2.62
C GLN A 99 -8.97 -2.72 3.05
N VAL A 100 -9.26 -3.53 4.09
CA VAL A 100 -8.32 -4.53 4.63
C VAL A 100 -9.04 -5.86 4.77
N ILE A 101 -8.41 -6.92 4.27
CA ILE A 101 -8.86 -8.30 4.39
C ILE A 101 -8.04 -8.98 5.48
N ASP A 102 -8.71 -9.60 6.44
CA ASP A 102 -8.10 -10.38 7.52
C ASP A 102 -7.72 -11.77 6.98
N LEU A 103 -6.42 -11.99 6.78
CA LEU A 103 -5.89 -13.26 6.28
C LEU A 103 -5.73 -14.34 7.36
N THR A 104 -6.07 -14.07 8.62
CA THR A 104 -6.11 -15.13 9.66
C THR A 104 -7.26 -16.08 9.44
N LYS A 105 -8.34 -15.66 8.77
CA LYS A 105 -9.49 -16.47 8.36
C LYS A 105 -9.06 -17.62 7.44
N SER A 106 -9.83 -18.72 7.43
CA SER A 106 -9.61 -19.83 6.49
C SER A 106 -9.85 -19.41 5.02
N VAL A 107 -9.27 -20.12 4.06
CA VAL A 107 -9.51 -19.82 2.62
C VAL A 107 -10.99 -19.96 2.24
N PRO A 108 -11.73 -20.97 2.71
CA PRO A 108 -13.19 -21.03 2.50
C PRO A 108 -13.93 -19.82 3.05
N ASP A 109 -13.58 -19.35 4.26
CA ASP A 109 -14.22 -18.17 4.85
C ASP A 109 -13.90 -16.89 4.06
N LEU A 110 -12.64 -16.70 3.63
CA LEU A 110 -12.25 -15.60 2.76
C LEU A 110 -13.04 -15.61 1.43
N HIS A 111 -13.27 -16.80 0.86
CA HIS A 111 -14.07 -16.95 -0.36
C HIS A 111 -15.55 -16.64 -0.09
N ALA A 112 -16.08 -17.07 1.04
CA ALA A 112 -17.48 -16.81 1.43
C ALA A 112 -17.74 -15.32 1.70
N ASP A 113 -16.75 -14.58 2.23
CA ASP A 113 -16.81 -13.13 2.45
C ASP A 113 -16.86 -12.31 1.16
N MET A 114 -16.48 -12.88 0.03
CA MET A 114 -16.56 -12.22 -1.26
C MET A 114 -18.01 -12.05 -1.70
N ARG A 115 -18.27 -10.94 -2.44
CA ARG A 115 -19.55 -10.76 -3.14
C ARG A 115 -19.84 -12.01 -4.00
N LYS A 116 -21.08 -12.51 -3.95
CA LYS A 116 -21.48 -13.77 -4.64
C LYS A 116 -21.08 -13.81 -6.13
N SER A 117 -21.24 -12.69 -6.86
CA SER A 117 -20.79 -12.61 -8.25
C SER A 117 -19.27 -12.75 -8.42
N TYR A 118 -18.48 -12.33 -7.42
CA TYR A 118 -17.01 -12.41 -7.47
C TYR A 118 -16.49 -13.81 -7.20
N GLN A 119 -17.20 -14.61 -6.39
CA GLN A 119 -16.87 -16.03 -6.14
C GLN A 119 -16.80 -16.81 -7.46
N ASN A 120 -17.76 -16.57 -8.38
CA ASN A 120 -17.75 -17.18 -9.70
C ASN A 120 -16.66 -16.60 -10.62
N LEU A 121 -16.46 -15.28 -10.58
CA LEU A 121 -15.47 -14.61 -11.42
C LEU A 121 -14.02 -14.93 -11.00
N ALA A 122 -13.79 -15.23 -9.73
CA ALA A 122 -12.47 -15.59 -9.18
C ALA A 122 -11.88 -16.86 -9.82
N ASN A 123 -12.75 -17.75 -10.33
CA ASN A 123 -12.37 -19.04 -10.93
C ASN A 123 -12.39 -19.02 -12.48
N LYS A 124 -12.51 -17.84 -13.12
CA LYS A 124 -12.68 -17.71 -14.57
C LYS A 124 -11.48 -18.22 -15.38
N TYR A 125 -10.28 -18.15 -14.80
CA TYR A 125 -9.02 -18.72 -15.30
C TYR A 125 -8.05 -18.92 -14.15
N THR A 126 -6.97 -19.66 -14.38
CA THR A 126 -5.94 -19.92 -13.37
C THR A 126 -4.78 -18.92 -13.53
N PRO A 127 -4.65 -17.93 -12.63
CA PRO A 127 -3.54 -16.99 -12.69
C PRO A 127 -2.23 -17.64 -12.24
N ILE A 128 -1.13 -17.08 -12.75
CA ILE A 128 0.24 -17.47 -12.44
C ILE A 128 0.80 -16.47 -11.42
N VAL A 129 1.46 -16.98 -10.38
CA VAL A 129 2.25 -16.17 -9.44
C VAL A 129 3.70 -16.20 -9.90
N SER A 130 4.29 -15.03 -10.01
CA SER A 130 5.71 -14.87 -10.35
C SER A 130 6.42 -13.97 -9.35
N THR A 131 7.66 -14.37 -9.00
CA THR A 131 8.62 -13.56 -8.27
C THR A 131 9.84 -13.25 -9.14
N HIS A 132 9.78 -13.59 -10.44
CA HIS A 132 10.90 -13.38 -11.35
C HIS A 132 11.06 -11.90 -11.70
N PRO A 133 12.26 -11.32 -11.49
CA PRO A 133 12.47 -9.88 -11.68
C PRO A 133 12.18 -9.37 -13.09
N SER A 134 12.45 -10.20 -14.14
CA SER A 134 12.18 -9.81 -15.54
C SER A 134 10.69 -9.61 -15.85
N ASP A 135 9.78 -10.18 -15.03
CA ASP A 135 8.34 -10.03 -15.26
C ASP A 135 7.86 -8.60 -14.96
N ILE A 136 8.68 -7.80 -14.28
CA ILE A 136 8.39 -6.37 -14.10
C ILE A 136 8.36 -5.63 -15.44
N ASP A 137 9.18 -6.02 -16.41
CA ASP A 137 9.25 -5.38 -17.72
C ASP A 137 7.96 -5.66 -18.54
N ARG A 138 7.46 -6.89 -18.46
CA ARG A 138 6.16 -7.25 -19.06
C ARG A 138 5.01 -6.53 -18.39
N PHE A 139 5.04 -6.45 -17.04
CA PHE A 139 4.02 -5.71 -16.30
C PHE A 139 4.06 -4.21 -16.60
N LYS A 140 5.25 -3.61 -16.74
CA LYS A 140 5.43 -2.23 -17.19
C LYS A 140 4.82 -1.98 -18.57
N GLN A 141 5.04 -2.89 -19.52
CA GLN A 141 4.43 -2.81 -20.86
C GLN A 141 2.91 -2.82 -20.78
N LEU A 142 2.31 -3.79 -20.10
CA LEU A 142 0.86 -3.84 -19.87
C LEU A 142 0.35 -2.55 -19.19
N HIS A 143 1.09 -2.04 -18.21
CA HIS A 143 0.71 -0.82 -17.52
C HIS A 143 0.69 0.40 -18.45
N ILE A 144 1.70 0.55 -19.33
CA ILE A 144 1.79 1.63 -20.30
C ILE A 144 0.65 1.52 -21.32
N GLU A 145 0.41 0.32 -21.84
CA GLU A 145 -0.65 0.06 -22.81
C GLU A 145 -2.03 0.45 -22.26
N VAL A 146 -2.37 -0.02 -21.03
CA VAL A 146 -3.66 0.30 -20.40
C VAL A 146 -3.80 1.78 -20.07
N CYS A 147 -2.70 2.46 -19.70
CA CYS A 147 -2.72 3.89 -19.34
C CYS A 147 -2.55 4.83 -20.52
N GLY A 148 -2.16 4.33 -21.69
CA GLY A 148 -1.80 5.13 -22.87
C GLY A 148 -0.52 5.97 -22.68
N ARG A 149 0.17 5.84 -21.56
CA ARG A 149 1.41 6.58 -21.25
C ARG A 149 2.17 5.96 -20.07
N GLN A 150 3.45 6.25 -19.97
CA GLN A 150 4.22 5.93 -18.78
C GLN A 150 3.81 6.85 -17.62
N THR A 151 3.37 6.26 -16.50
CA THR A 151 2.90 7.00 -15.30
C THR A 151 3.89 6.91 -14.13
N ARG A 152 4.95 6.13 -14.26
CA ARG A 152 6.02 5.96 -13.27
C ARG A 152 7.38 6.12 -13.95
N SER A 153 8.35 6.66 -13.21
CA SER A 153 9.74 6.72 -13.69
C SER A 153 10.33 5.32 -13.83
N ASP A 154 11.38 5.18 -14.63
CA ASP A 154 12.12 3.92 -14.77
C ASP A 154 12.72 3.49 -13.42
N LYS A 155 13.25 4.43 -12.65
CA LYS A 155 13.75 4.18 -11.29
C LYS A 155 12.69 3.57 -10.36
N THR A 156 11.43 3.98 -10.49
CA THR A 156 10.33 3.36 -9.73
C THR A 156 10.13 1.89 -10.11
N TRP A 157 10.23 1.57 -11.41
CA TRP A 157 10.17 0.19 -11.90
C TRP A 157 11.38 -0.63 -11.45
N ASP A 158 12.58 -0.06 -11.51
CA ASP A 158 13.81 -0.70 -11.01
C ASP A 158 13.70 -1.04 -9.52
N MET A 159 13.12 -0.14 -8.71
CA MET A 159 12.88 -0.43 -7.29
C MET A 159 11.90 -1.59 -7.09
N GLN A 160 10.85 -1.68 -7.90
CA GLN A 160 9.90 -2.81 -7.85
C GLN A 160 10.57 -4.12 -8.27
N LYS A 161 11.50 -4.08 -9.25
CA LYS A 161 12.33 -5.22 -9.64
C LYS A 161 13.18 -5.71 -8.48
N LEU A 162 13.88 -4.81 -7.79
CA LEU A 162 14.66 -5.15 -6.59
C LEU A 162 13.79 -5.72 -5.46
N MET A 163 12.55 -5.27 -5.32
CA MET A 163 11.61 -5.83 -4.34
C MET A 163 11.19 -7.26 -4.70
N LEU A 164 11.03 -7.60 -5.99
CA LEU A 164 10.81 -8.97 -6.45
C LEU A 164 12.03 -9.86 -6.13
N GLU A 165 13.24 -9.39 -6.44
CA GLU A 165 14.51 -10.08 -6.15
C GLU A 165 14.70 -10.36 -4.66
N ALA A 166 14.29 -9.42 -3.81
CA ALA A 166 14.38 -9.54 -2.35
C ALA A 166 13.24 -10.36 -1.71
N GLY A 167 12.27 -10.84 -2.51
CA GLY A 167 11.08 -11.52 -1.97
C GLY A 167 10.10 -10.62 -1.23
N GLU A 168 10.23 -9.29 -1.35
CA GLU A 168 9.32 -8.30 -0.75
C GLU A 168 8.12 -7.97 -1.65
N ALA A 169 8.08 -8.53 -2.86
CA ALA A 169 6.95 -8.37 -3.78
C ALA A 169 6.73 -9.64 -4.61
N PHE A 170 5.54 -9.76 -5.19
CA PHE A 170 5.23 -10.75 -6.20
C PHE A 170 4.25 -10.17 -7.24
N ILE A 171 4.26 -10.74 -8.44
CA ILE A 171 3.31 -10.45 -9.50
C ILE A 171 2.32 -11.60 -9.61
N VAL A 172 1.04 -11.31 -9.82
CA VAL A 172 0.06 -12.28 -10.28
C VAL A 172 -0.43 -11.83 -11.65
N HIS A 173 -0.38 -12.72 -12.64
CA HIS A 173 -0.77 -12.39 -13.99
C HIS A 173 -1.64 -13.49 -14.64
N SER A 174 -2.43 -13.12 -15.64
CA SER A 174 -3.11 -14.08 -16.51
C SER A 174 -2.09 -14.81 -17.41
N PRO A 175 -2.37 -16.04 -17.89
CA PRO A 175 -1.45 -16.74 -18.77
C PRO A 175 -1.06 -15.93 -20.03
N SER A 176 -2.00 -15.14 -20.57
CA SER A 176 -1.79 -14.25 -21.73
C SER A 176 -1.18 -12.89 -21.41
N TRP A 177 -1.00 -12.54 -20.11
CA TRP A 177 -0.60 -11.20 -19.66
C TRP A 177 -1.59 -10.07 -19.93
N ASP A 178 -2.86 -10.38 -20.27
CA ASP A 178 -3.90 -9.35 -20.45
C ASP A 178 -4.40 -8.76 -19.14
N ALA A 179 -4.05 -9.36 -18.01
CA ALA A 179 -4.32 -8.86 -16.68
C ALA A 179 -3.17 -9.21 -15.74
N ALA A 180 -2.72 -8.26 -14.94
CA ALA A 180 -1.70 -8.49 -13.92
C ALA A 180 -1.82 -7.51 -12.75
N GLY A 181 -1.25 -7.90 -11.60
CA GLY A 181 -1.12 -7.07 -10.41
C GLY A 181 0.21 -7.29 -9.71
N LEU A 182 0.77 -6.22 -9.16
CA LEU A 182 1.95 -6.23 -8.29
C LEU A 182 1.49 -6.06 -6.84
N PHE A 183 2.00 -6.92 -5.97
CA PHE A 183 1.68 -7.01 -4.56
C PHE A 183 2.96 -6.92 -3.75
N ILE A 184 2.94 -6.12 -2.69
CA ILE A 184 4.12 -5.86 -1.85
C ILE A 184 3.86 -6.48 -0.49
N CYS A 185 4.75 -7.37 -0.06
CA CYS A 185 4.64 -8.10 1.21
C CYS A 185 5.85 -7.84 2.09
N ASN A 186 5.61 -7.53 3.35
CA ASN A 186 6.65 -7.39 4.36
C ASN A 186 6.05 -7.55 5.77
N GLU A 187 6.77 -8.22 6.67
CA GLU A 187 6.44 -8.34 8.08
C GLU A 187 4.98 -8.79 8.35
N GLY A 188 4.47 -9.74 7.57
CA GLY A 188 3.11 -10.27 7.73
C GLY A 188 1.99 -9.40 7.13
N TYR A 189 2.32 -8.38 6.35
CA TYR A 189 1.37 -7.51 5.67
C TYR A 189 1.55 -7.57 4.16
N CYS A 190 0.45 -7.66 3.42
CA CYS A 190 0.46 -7.56 1.97
C CYS A 190 -0.33 -6.33 1.52
N TYR A 191 0.19 -5.61 0.52
CA TYR A 191 -0.43 -4.43 -0.05
C TYR A 191 -0.63 -4.60 -1.56
N TYR A 192 -1.85 -4.32 -2.03
CA TYR A 192 -2.16 -4.24 -3.45
C TYR A 192 -1.56 -2.96 -4.04
N GLY A 193 -0.36 -3.05 -4.60
CA GLY A 193 0.39 -1.91 -5.09
C GLY A 193 -0.19 -1.33 -6.38
N VAL A 194 -0.47 -2.17 -7.36
CA VAL A 194 -1.05 -1.76 -8.65
C VAL A 194 -1.57 -2.97 -9.43
N GLY A 195 -2.65 -2.77 -10.19
CA GLY A 195 -3.14 -3.76 -11.15
C GLY A 195 -3.59 -3.10 -12.45
N LYS A 196 -3.49 -3.84 -13.53
CA LYS A 196 -3.91 -3.46 -14.87
C LYS A 196 -4.55 -4.61 -15.61
N SER A 197 -5.48 -4.29 -16.52
CA SER A 197 -6.16 -5.28 -17.34
C SER A 197 -6.60 -4.67 -18.66
N LEU A 198 -6.44 -5.41 -19.76
CA LEU A 198 -6.93 -5.16 -21.11
C LEU A 198 -8.29 -5.83 -21.31
N GLY A 199 -9.29 -5.45 -20.49
CA GLY A 199 -10.65 -5.98 -20.60
C GLY A 199 -10.89 -7.34 -19.95
N LEU A 200 -9.85 -8.09 -19.57
CA LEU A 200 -10.00 -9.35 -18.85
C LEU A 200 -10.38 -9.12 -17.38
N ALA A 201 -11.19 -10.00 -16.83
CA ALA A 201 -11.58 -9.89 -15.42
C ALA A 201 -10.37 -9.97 -14.49
N SER A 202 -10.13 -8.95 -13.67
CA SER A 202 -9.05 -8.91 -12.67
C SER A 202 -9.37 -9.72 -11.39
N HIS A 203 -10.58 -10.29 -11.29
CA HIS A 203 -11.01 -11.02 -10.09
C HIS A 203 -10.12 -12.24 -9.78
N PRO A 204 -9.73 -13.10 -10.76
CA PRO A 204 -8.82 -14.21 -10.50
C PRO A 204 -7.45 -13.74 -10.00
N ILE A 205 -6.93 -12.62 -10.55
CA ILE A 205 -5.65 -12.03 -10.14
C ILE A 205 -5.66 -11.69 -8.65
N LEU A 206 -6.67 -10.95 -8.20
CA LEU A 206 -6.76 -10.51 -6.80
C LEU A 206 -7.05 -11.68 -5.86
N TRP A 207 -7.94 -12.59 -6.23
CA TRP A 207 -8.19 -13.79 -5.42
C TRP A 207 -6.94 -14.64 -5.26
N LYS A 208 -6.21 -14.89 -6.34
CA LYS A 208 -4.94 -15.63 -6.30
C LYS A 208 -3.90 -14.91 -5.42
N ALA A 209 -3.85 -13.57 -5.49
CA ALA A 209 -2.94 -12.78 -4.65
C ALA A 209 -3.30 -12.85 -3.16
N ILE A 210 -4.59 -12.79 -2.80
CA ILE A 210 -5.07 -12.95 -1.42
C ILE A 210 -4.66 -14.32 -0.87
N CYS A 211 -4.93 -15.40 -1.62
CA CYS A 211 -4.54 -16.76 -1.24
C CYS A 211 -3.01 -16.93 -1.13
N HIS A 212 -2.25 -16.30 -2.04
CA HIS A 212 -0.79 -16.37 -2.02
C HIS A 212 -0.19 -15.60 -0.85
N ALA A 213 -0.68 -14.39 -0.56
CA ALA A 213 -0.26 -13.60 0.61
C ALA A 213 -0.52 -14.37 1.93
N LYS A 214 -1.68 -15.02 2.05
CA LYS A 214 -1.96 -15.91 3.19
C LYS A 214 -0.96 -17.05 3.27
N LYS A 215 -0.62 -17.69 2.15
CA LYS A 215 0.39 -18.77 2.10
C LYS A 215 1.79 -18.29 2.51
N LEU A 216 2.12 -17.02 2.25
CA LEU A 216 3.36 -16.36 2.70
C LEU A 216 3.33 -16.00 4.20
N GLY A 217 2.26 -16.30 4.94
CA GLY A 217 2.13 -15.99 6.36
C GLY A 217 1.68 -14.56 6.64
N CYS A 218 1.20 -13.81 5.64
CA CYS A 218 0.59 -12.51 5.88
C CYS A 218 -0.71 -12.66 6.68
N THR A 219 -0.92 -11.75 7.63
CA THR A 219 -2.13 -11.67 8.45
C THR A 219 -3.13 -10.64 7.95
N GLU A 220 -2.67 -9.66 7.16
CA GLU A 220 -3.51 -8.64 6.57
C GLU A 220 -3.19 -8.43 5.08
N PHE A 221 -4.25 -8.21 4.27
CA PHE A 221 -4.13 -7.80 2.87
C PHE A 221 -4.82 -6.45 2.68
N GLU A 222 -4.04 -5.41 2.44
CA GLU A 222 -4.54 -4.05 2.25
C GLU A 222 -4.80 -3.78 0.78
N MET A 223 -6.08 -3.53 0.43
CA MET A 223 -6.52 -3.18 -0.92
C MET A 223 -6.30 -1.70 -1.26
N GLY A 224 -5.92 -0.88 -0.27
CA GLY A 224 -5.69 0.57 -0.40
C GLY A 224 -6.96 1.40 -0.32
N GLU A 225 -6.81 2.68 -0.71
CA GLU A 225 -7.80 3.74 -0.54
C GLU A 225 -9.22 3.36 -0.98
N GLN A 226 -10.18 3.86 -0.20
CA GLN A 226 -11.62 3.76 -0.45
C GLN A 226 -12.23 5.17 -0.56
N VAL A 227 -12.90 5.42 -1.68
CA VAL A 227 -13.63 6.65 -1.98
C VAL A 227 -15.11 6.31 -2.08
N PHE A 228 -15.97 7.05 -1.39
CA PHE A 228 -17.41 6.79 -1.33
C PHE A 228 -18.25 7.80 -2.12
N ALA A 229 -17.66 8.95 -2.47
CA ALA A 229 -18.33 10.01 -3.22
C ALA A 229 -17.32 10.74 -4.15
N GLY A 230 -17.81 11.54 -5.08
CA GLY A 230 -16.98 12.34 -5.99
C GLY A 230 -16.72 11.62 -7.32
N ASP A 231 -15.46 11.41 -7.68
CA ASP A 231 -15.08 10.80 -8.97
C ASP A 231 -15.68 9.39 -9.13
N LYS A 232 -16.52 9.21 -10.16
CA LYS A 232 -17.21 7.94 -10.46
C LYS A 232 -16.24 6.77 -10.66
N LYS A 233 -15.07 7.02 -11.26
CA LYS A 233 -14.04 6.00 -11.49
C LYS A 233 -13.43 5.55 -10.15
N ALA A 234 -13.08 6.48 -9.27
CA ALA A 234 -12.53 6.18 -7.94
C ALA A 234 -13.55 5.43 -7.07
N VAL A 235 -14.82 5.84 -7.09
CA VAL A 235 -15.92 5.13 -6.42
C VAL A 235 -16.09 3.72 -6.98
N GLY A 236 -16.04 3.55 -8.30
CA GLY A 236 -16.12 2.24 -8.96
C GLY A 236 -14.97 1.30 -8.57
N ILE A 237 -13.73 1.82 -8.51
CA ILE A 237 -12.55 1.07 -8.04
C ILE A 237 -12.72 0.66 -6.57
N SER A 238 -13.24 1.55 -5.73
CA SER A 238 -13.49 1.27 -4.32
C SER A 238 -14.56 0.20 -4.13
N LEU A 239 -15.64 0.26 -4.92
CA LEU A 239 -16.69 -0.75 -4.93
C LEU A 239 -16.16 -2.13 -5.39
N PHE A 240 -15.28 -2.13 -6.40
CA PHE A 240 -14.60 -3.33 -6.86
C PHE A 240 -13.75 -3.95 -5.74
N LYS A 241 -12.93 -3.17 -5.07
CA LYS A 241 -12.08 -3.62 -3.95
C LYS A 241 -12.90 -4.23 -2.82
N ARG A 242 -13.99 -3.56 -2.39
CA ARG A 242 -14.90 -4.06 -1.34
C ARG A 242 -15.58 -5.38 -1.70
N GLY A 243 -15.73 -5.68 -2.98
CA GLY A 243 -16.31 -6.94 -3.44
C GLY A 243 -15.51 -8.18 -3.06
N PHE A 244 -14.25 -8.04 -2.65
CA PHE A 244 -13.41 -9.14 -2.14
C PHE A 244 -13.57 -9.39 -0.63
N GLY A 245 -14.49 -8.68 0.04
CA GLY A 245 -14.70 -8.82 1.47
C GLY A 245 -13.77 -7.94 2.30
N GLY A 246 -13.56 -8.33 3.55
CA GLY A 246 -12.81 -7.55 4.52
C GLY A 246 -13.60 -6.36 5.07
N GLU A 247 -12.91 -5.44 5.73
CA GLU A 247 -13.50 -4.27 6.38
C GLU A 247 -12.90 -2.96 5.86
N THR A 248 -13.69 -1.90 5.89
CA THR A 248 -13.20 -0.55 5.66
C THR A 248 -12.70 0.02 6.97
N ARG A 249 -11.39 0.29 7.06
CA ARG A 249 -10.75 0.91 8.21
C ARG A 249 -10.56 2.40 7.99
N VAL A 250 -10.70 3.17 9.07
CA VAL A 250 -10.48 4.62 9.06
C VAL A 250 -9.08 4.91 9.61
N ARG A 251 -8.38 5.81 8.93
CA ARG A 251 -7.14 6.44 9.39
C ARG A 251 -7.37 7.95 9.46
N LEU A 252 -6.60 8.65 10.25
CA LEU A 252 -6.57 10.11 10.24
C LEU A 252 -5.38 10.57 9.41
N GLU A 253 -5.65 11.19 8.28
CA GLU A 253 -4.64 11.78 7.42
C GLU A 253 -4.38 13.22 7.81
N PHE A 254 -3.12 13.57 8.04
CA PHE A 254 -2.63 14.92 8.17
C PHE A 254 -1.89 15.25 6.88
N LYS A 255 -2.50 16.06 6.03
CA LYS A 255 -1.92 16.45 4.75
C LYS A 255 -2.18 17.92 4.48
N ASP A 256 -1.10 18.68 4.39
CA ASP A 256 -1.21 20.06 3.92
C ASP A 256 -1.36 20.02 2.39
N TYR A 257 -2.53 20.37 1.91
CA TYR A 257 -2.74 20.60 0.49
C TYR A 257 -1.97 21.86 0.09
N LYS A 258 -1.19 21.74 -0.99
CA LYS A 258 -0.52 22.87 -1.63
C LYS A 258 -1.54 23.73 -2.37
#